data_1ac56d1b648b96350f9552b9ca7c3955
#
_entry.id   1ac56d1b648b96350f9552b9ca7c3955
#
_cell.length_a   1.000
_cell.length_b   1.000
_cell.length_c   1.000
_cell.angle_alpha   90.00
_cell.angle_beta   90.00
_cell.angle_gamma   90.00
#
_symmetry.space_group_name_H-M   'P 1'
#
loop_
_entity.id
_entity.type
_entity.pdbx_description
1 polymer ?
#
loop_
_entity_poly.entity_id
_entity_poly.type
_entity_poly.pdbx_seq_one_letter_code
_entity_poly.pdbx_strand_id
1 'polypeptide(L)'
;MNATLAVVLLLGFSLQQGRPAPTLKSVLLEQLRSTHNVQDWFVPANQSVAGLTAEQAAWKDGNANHSIAQLVSHLIFWNQQQLAKFRGEAPPAYSGKNDETFDLHIDKGTWDASVRQLDAVLTDLEKAIESADDKKLESWYGTIAHISTHNAYHTGQILYIRKQQGSWDPSKGVK
;
A
#
# COMPACT_ATOMS: atom_id res chain seq x y z
N MET A 1 -8.37 -13.27 74.42
CA MET A 1 -7.88 -12.16 73.56
C MET A 1 -7.87 -12.68 72.15
N ASN A 2 -8.95 -12.35 71.35
CA ASN A 2 -9.06 -12.79 69.96
C ASN A 2 -8.70 -11.59 69.06
N ALA A 3 -7.62 -11.71 68.34
CA ALA A 3 -7.21 -10.71 67.33
C ALA A 3 -7.87 -11.03 65.97
N THR A 4 -8.78 -10.19 65.54
CA THR A 4 -9.42 -10.30 64.23
C THR A 4 -8.53 -9.62 63.19
N LEU A 5 -7.99 -10.41 62.28
CA LEU A 5 -7.18 -9.92 61.14
C LEU A 5 -8.12 -9.42 60.03
N ALA A 6 -8.16 -8.11 59.83
CA ALA A 6 -8.90 -7.53 58.68
C ALA A 6 -8.02 -7.56 57.44
N VAL A 7 -8.42 -8.38 56.47
CA VAL A 7 -7.80 -8.40 55.12
C VAL A 7 -8.45 -7.31 54.26
N VAL A 8 -7.70 -6.25 53.94
CA VAL A 8 -8.12 -5.21 53.01
C VAL A 8 -7.77 -5.68 51.61
N LEU A 9 -8.77 -6.10 50.83
CA LEU A 9 -8.65 -6.39 49.40
C LEU A 9 -8.63 -5.05 48.62
N LEU A 10 -7.43 -4.62 48.21
CA LEU A 10 -7.26 -3.55 47.25
C LEU A 10 -7.61 -4.09 45.85
N LEU A 11 -8.87 -3.84 45.42
CA LEU A 11 -9.28 -4.02 44.04
C LEU A 11 -8.59 -2.96 43.14
N GLY A 12 -7.48 -3.34 42.54
CA GLY A 12 -6.83 -2.53 41.49
C GLY A 12 -7.72 -2.41 40.29
N PHE A 13 -8.43 -1.30 40.12
CA PHE A 13 -9.08 -0.92 38.85
C PHE A 13 -7.97 -0.58 37.86
N SER A 14 -7.57 -1.54 37.02
CA SER A 14 -6.83 -1.26 35.80
C SER A 14 -7.75 -0.46 34.89
N LEU A 15 -7.56 0.86 34.84
CA LEU A 15 -8.13 1.70 33.79
C LEU A 15 -7.57 1.21 32.43
N GLN A 16 -8.30 0.35 31.78
CA GLN A 16 -8.05 -0.01 30.41
C GLN A 16 -8.28 1.27 29.59
N GLN A 17 -7.20 1.99 29.29
CA GLN A 17 -7.25 3.14 28.40
C GLN A 17 -7.80 2.61 27.05
N GLY A 18 -9.08 2.89 26.79
CA GLY A 18 -9.72 2.54 25.54
C GLY A 18 -8.90 3.15 24.39
N ARG A 19 -8.69 2.38 23.31
CA ARG A 19 -8.13 2.93 22.08
C ARG A 19 -8.91 4.19 21.70
N PRO A 20 -8.22 5.28 21.35
CA PRO A 20 -8.93 6.49 20.89
C PRO A 20 -9.80 6.12 19.68
N ALA A 21 -10.96 6.77 19.57
CA ALA A 21 -11.84 6.56 18.42
C ALA A 21 -11.10 6.83 17.11
N PRO A 22 -11.32 6.02 16.07
CA PRO A 22 -10.65 6.21 14.79
C PRO A 22 -11.08 7.57 14.20
N THR A 23 -10.11 8.29 13.67
CA THR A 23 -10.32 9.53 12.91
C THR A 23 -10.32 9.24 11.43
N LEU A 24 -10.86 10.15 10.59
CA LEU A 24 -10.76 10.04 9.14
C LEU A 24 -9.30 9.82 8.70
N LYS A 25 -8.36 10.61 9.23
CA LYS A 25 -6.92 10.47 8.96
C LYS A 25 -6.40 9.09 9.31
N SER A 26 -6.72 8.56 10.49
CA SER A 26 -6.22 7.25 10.91
C SER A 26 -6.73 6.12 10.02
N VAL A 27 -8.00 6.17 9.61
CA VAL A 27 -8.60 5.18 8.69
C VAL A 27 -7.94 5.25 7.31
N LEU A 28 -7.75 6.44 6.75
CA LEU A 28 -7.12 6.61 5.43
C LEU A 28 -5.66 6.15 5.43
N LEU A 29 -4.90 6.46 6.48
CA LEU A 29 -3.51 6.00 6.62
C LEU A 29 -3.42 4.50 6.83
N GLU A 30 -4.32 3.89 7.60
CA GLU A 30 -4.37 2.44 7.77
C GLU A 30 -4.60 1.74 6.42
N GLN A 31 -5.54 2.22 5.62
CA GLN A 31 -5.82 1.68 4.28
C GLN A 31 -4.61 1.83 3.34
N LEU A 32 -3.95 2.98 3.31
CA LEU A 32 -2.76 3.17 2.49
C LEU A 32 -1.62 2.24 2.92
N ARG A 33 -1.31 2.18 4.22
CA ARG A 33 -0.24 1.34 4.76
C ARG A 33 -0.49 -0.14 4.50
N SER A 34 -1.74 -0.61 4.62
CA SER A 34 -2.08 -2.00 4.32
C SER A 34 -1.91 -2.33 2.83
N THR A 35 -2.06 -1.37 1.92
CA THR A 35 -1.78 -1.57 0.49
C THR A 35 -0.31 -1.40 0.12
N HIS A 36 0.49 -0.74 0.94
CA HIS A 36 1.89 -0.41 0.67
C HIS A 36 2.88 -1.44 1.26
N ASN A 37 2.99 -1.51 2.58
CA ASN A 37 4.06 -2.24 3.26
C ASN A 37 3.65 -2.93 4.58
N VAL A 38 2.43 -2.72 5.07
CA VAL A 38 1.93 -3.36 6.28
C VAL A 38 1.02 -4.53 5.90
N GLN A 39 1.49 -5.75 6.14
CA GLN A 39 0.68 -6.95 5.88
C GLN A 39 -0.41 -7.08 6.94
N ASP A 40 -1.66 -7.10 6.49
CA ASP A 40 -2.84 -7.29 7.32
C ASP A 40 -3.76 -8.35 6.68
N TRP A 41 -4.85 -7.99 6.05
CA TRP A 41 -5.79 -8.92 5.42
C TRP A 41 -5.30 -9.46 4.07
N PHE A 42 -4.37 -8.77 3.44
CA PHE A 42 -3.78 -9.16 2.16
C PHE A 42 -2.29 -8.75 2.09
N VAL A 43 -1.61 -9.28 1.10
CA VAL A 43 -0.19 -8.99 0.85
C VAL A 43 -0.05 -7.58 0.29
N PRO A 44 0.77 -6.70 0.90
CA PRO A 44 0.98 -5.34 0.40
C PRO A 44 1.85 -5.29 -0.86
N ALA A 45 1.84 -4.14 -1.56
CA ALA A 45 2.53 -3.95 -2.83
C ALA A 45 4.03 -4.28 -2.74
N ASN A 46 4.73 -3.76 -1.72
CA ASN A 46 6.17 -4.02 -1.55
C ASN A 46 6.49 -5.52 -1.41
N GLN A 47 5.68 -6.24 -0.64
CA GLN A 47 5.83 -7.69 -0.49
C GLN A 47 5.52 -8.43 -1.79
N SER A 48 4.53 -7.95 -2.56
CA SER A 48 4.12 -8.57 -3.81
C SER A 48 5.20 -8.55 -4.90
N VAL A 49 6.08 -7.55 -4.90
CA VAL A 49 7.18 -7.42 -5.88
C VAL A 49 8.54 -7.89 -5.34
N ALA A 50 8.63 -8.18 -4.05
CA ALA A 50 9.90 -8.53 -3.42
C ALA A 50 10.52 -9.81 -4.00
N GLY A 51 11.84 -9.74 -4.29
CA GLY A 51 12.63 -10.88 -4.76
C GLY A 51 12.38 -11.31 -6.20
N LEU A 52 11.61 -10.57 -6.99
CA LEU A 52 11.46 -10.83 -8.43
C LEU A 52 12.69 -10.40 -9.22
N THR A 53 13.09 -11.22 -10.18
CA THR A 53 14.06 -10.79 -11.19
C THR A 53 13.39 -9.98 -12.29
N ALA A 54 14.17 -9.26 -13.10
CA ALA A 54 13.65 -8.51 -14.24
C ALA A 54 12.91 -9.42 -15.25
N GLU A 55 13.43 -10.63 -15.48
CA GLU A 55 12.81 -11.62 -16.37
C GLU A 55 11.47 -12.09 -15.82
N GLN A 56 11.38 -12.35 -14.51
CA GLN A 56 10.12 -12.71 -13.86
C GLN A 56 9.11 -11.56 -13.91
N ALA A 57 9.58 -10.32 -13.72
CA ALA A 57 8.74 -9.14 -13.80
C ALA A 57 8.24 -8.84 -15.22
N ALA A 58 9.03 -9.15 -16.24
CA ALA A 58 8.69 -8.98 -17.65
C ALA A 58 7.81 -10.12 -18.21
N TRP A 59 7.71 -11.24 -17.51
CA TRP A 59 7.00 -12.43 -17.99
C TRP A 59 5.52 -12.15 -18.28
N LYS A 60 5.04 -12.75 -19.36
CA LYS A 60 3.63 -12.77 -19.76
C LYS A 60 3.22 -14.19 -20.12
N ASP A 61 1.96 -14.51 -19.88
CA ASP A 61 1.37 -15.83 -20.21
C ASP A 61 1.10 -16.04 -21.71
N GLY A 62 1.57 -15.15 -22.57
CA GLY A 62 1.33 -15.17 -24.01
C GLY A 62 0.03 -14.53 -24.45
N ASN A 63 -0.85 -14.10 -23.54
CA ASN A 63 -2.08 -13.38 -23.81
C ASN A 63 -1.85 -11.86 -23.78
N ALA A 64 -2.93 -11.10 -24.05
CA ALA A 64 -2.89 -9.63 -24.03
C ALA A 64 -2.80 -9.02 -22.61
N ASN A 65 -2.46 -9.84 -21.59
CA ASN A 65 -2.35 -9.39 -20.21
C ASN A 65 -1.07 -8.57 -19.98
N HIS A 66 -1.12 -7.71 -18.98
CA HIS A 66 0.05 -6.96 -18.53
C HIS A 66 1.02 -7.84 -17.73
N SER A 67 2.32 -7.59 -17.89
CA SER A 67 3.35 -8.16 -17.01
C SER A 67 3.35 -7.46 -15.64
N ILE A 68 4.01 -8.07 -14.64
CA ILE A 68 4.19 -7.45 -13.31
C ILE A 68 4.83 -6.08 -13.43
N ALA A 69 5.85 -5.95 -14.27
CA ALA A 69 6.54 -4.69 -14.46
C ALA A 69 5.65 -3.61 -15.06
N GLN A 70 4.77 -3.96 -16.00
CA GLN A 70 3.79 -3.05 -16.55
C GLN A 70 2.78 -2.60 -15.48
N LEU A 71 2.32 -3.52 -14.62
CA LEU A 71 1.45 -3.18 -13.49
C LEU A 71 2.15 -2.25 -12.48
N VAL A 72 3.45 -2.46 -12.22
CA VAL A 72 4.24 -1.59 -11.35
C VAL A 72 4.40 -0.20 -11.97
N SER A 73 4.69 -0.09 -13.28
CA SER A 73 4.72 1.19 -13.99
C SER A 73 3.42 1.97 -13.84
N HIS A 74 2.30 1.29 -14.06
CA HIS A 74 0.96 1.85 -13.92
C HIS A 74 0.67 2.34 -12.48
N LEU A 75 1.03 1.55 -11.48
CA LEU A 75 0.90 1.95 -10.08
C LEU A 75 1.75 3.19 -9.76
N ILE A 76 3.01 3.22 -10.18
CA ILE A 76 3.90 4.38 -9.99
C ILE A 76 3.27 5.62 -10.62
N PHE A 77 2.86 5.53 -11.88
CA PHE A 77 2.29 6.65 -12.63
C PHE A 77 1.07 7.25 -11.90
N TRP A 78 0.09 6.43 -11.56
CA TRP A 78 -1.14 6.94 -10.95
C TRP A 78 -0.93 7.44 -9.52
N ASN A 79 -0.08 6.80 -8.72
CA ASN A 79 0.25 7.31 -7.39
C ASN A 79 1.01 8.65 -7.47
N GLN A 80 1.93 8.85 -8.42
CA GLN A 80 2.59 10.12 -8.67
C GLN A 80 1.61 11.21 -9.12
N GLN A 81 0.68 10.87 -10.01
CA GLN A 81 -0.39 11.79 -10.45
C GLN A 81 -1.21 12.30 -9.27
N GLN A 82 -1.63 11.41 -8.38
CA GLN A 82 -2.46 11.78 -7.24
C GLN A 82 -1.65 12.51 -6.17
N LEU A 83 -0.41 12.10 -5.93
CA LEU A 83 0.48 12.78 -4.99
C LEU A 83 0.75 14.23 -5.39
N ALA A 84 1.09 14.48 -6.66
CA ALA A 84 1.29 15.83 -7.18
C ALA A 84 0.03 16.69 -7.03
N LYS A 85 -1.12 16.19 -7.44
CA LYS A 85 -2.41 16.89 -7.26
C LYS A 85 -2.71 17.15 -5.80
N PHE A 86 -2.47 16.19 -4.92
CA PHE A 86 -2.66 16.36 -3.48
C PHE A 86 -1.75 17.46 -2.91
N ARG A 87 -0.51 17.55 -3.38
CA ARG A 87 0.44 18.62 -3.00
C ARG A 87 0.13 19.98 -3.62
N GLY A 88 -0.72 20.03 -4.64
CA GLY A 88 -0.98 21.24 -5.43
C GLY A 88 0.12 21.51 -6.46
N GLU A 89 0.87 20.48 -6.83
CA GLU A 89 1.93 20.50 -7.81
C GLU A 89 1.41 20.09 -9.20
N ALA A 90 2.12 20.45 -10.25
CA ALA A 90 1.84 19.98 -11.60
C ALA A 90 2.12 18.48 -11.69
N PRO A 91 1.11 17.64 -12.03
CA PRO A 91 1.32 16.22 -12.17
C PRO A 91 2.16 15.89 -13.40
N PRO A 92 2.79 14.70 -13.46
CA PRO A 92 3.42 14.20 -14.67
C PRO A 92 2.53 14.32 -15.90
N ALA A 93 3.12 14.58 -17.08
CA ALA A 93 2.37 14.69 -18.31
C ALA A 93 1.58 13.41 -18.61
N TYR A 94 0.34 13.58 -19.07
CA TYR A 94 -0.55 12.46 -19.37
C TYR A 94 -1.26 12.74 -20.70
N SER A 95 -1.12 11.80 -21.65
CA SER A 95 -1.73 11.91 -23.00
C SER A 95 -3.23 11.68 -23.01
N GLY A 96 -3.81 11.18 -21.92
CA GLY A 96 -5.20 10.71 -21.85
C GLY A 96 -5.37 9.23 -22.21
N LYS A 97 -4.30 8.53 -22.59
CA LYS A 97 -4.34 7.11 -22.95
C LYS A 97 -3.82 6.24 -21.83
N ASN A 98 -4.72 5.53 -21.16
CA ASN A 98 -4.38 4.71 -20.01
C ASN A 98 -3.34 3.63 -20.34
N ASP A 99 -3.35 3.08 -21.54
CA ASP A 99 -2.42 2.02 -21.96
C ASP A 99 -0.95 2.48 -21.93
N GLU A 100 -0.69 3.78 -22.14
CA GLU A 100 0.68 4.32 -22.06
C GLU A 100 1.25 4.31 -20.65
N THR A 101 0.42 4.18 -19.62
CA THR A 101 0.89 4.08 -18.22
C THR A 101 1.48 2.72 -17.89
N PHE A 102 1.24 1.71 -18.73
CA PHE A 102 1.82 0.36 -18.63
C PHE A 102 3.11 0.21 -19.45
N ASP A 103 3.59 1.28 -20.06
CA ASP A 103 4.81 1.22 -20.85
C ASP A 103 6.04 1.30 -19.95
N LEU A 104 6.80 0.21 -19.92
CA LEU A 104 8.07 0.13 -19.21
C LEU A 104 9.00 -0.83 -19.94
N HIS A 105 10.11 -0.28 -20.47
CA HIS A 105 11.22 -1.11 -20.93
C HIS A 105 11.98 -1.65 -19.72
N ILE A 106 12.11 -2.98 -19.64
CA ILE A 106 12.67 -3.66 -18.47
C ILE A 106 14.00 -4.32 -18.80
N ASP A 107 15.02 -3.88 -18.07
CA ASP A 107 16.22 -4.61 -17.75
C ASP A 107 16.39 -4.68 -16.21
N LYS A 108 17.45 -5.30 -15.73
CA LYS A 108 17.70 -5.42 -14.29
C LYS A 108 17.79 -4.07 -13.59
N GLY A 109 18.43 -3.07 -14.20
CA GLY A 109 18.62 -1.75 -13.61
C GLY A 109 17.31 -0.98 -13.50
N THR A 110 16.49 -0.99 -14.54
CA THR A 110 15.17 -0.36 -14.58
C THR A 110 14.18 -1.06 -13.65
N TRP A 111 14.23 -2.40 -13.54
CA TRP A 111 13.40 -3.13 -12.59
C TRP A 111 13.69 -2.74 -11.14
N ASP A 112 14.95 -2.82 -10.72
CA ASP A 112 15.36 -2.45 -9.37
C ASP A 112 15.03 -0.98 -9.06
N ALA A 113 15.13 -0.08 -10.03
CA ALA A 113 14.74 1.32 -9.90
C ALA A 113 13.22 1.48 -9.73
N SER A 114 12.41 0.74 -10.50
CA SER A 114 10.95 0.77 -10.42
C SER A 114 10.44 0.28 -9.08
N VAL A 115 11.02 -0.79 -8.52
CA VAL A 115 10.65 -1.29 -7.18
C VAL A 115 10.91 -0.21 -6.12
N ARG A 116 12.09 0.46 -6.18
CA ARG A 116 12.38 1.57 -5.26
C ARG A 116 11.46 2.77 -5.47
N GLN A 117 11.10 3.07 -6.71
CA GLN A 117 10.22 4.19 -7.04
C GLN A 117 8.78 3.94 -6.57
N LEU A 118 8.29 2.70 -6.66
CA LEU A 118 6.99 2.31 -6.13
C LEU A 118 6.95 2.55 -4.61
N ASP A 119 7.93 2.04 -3.86
CA ASP A 119 8.05 2.25 -2.42
C ASP A 119 8.13 3.73 -2.05
N ALA A 120 8.94 4.50 -2.79
CA ALA A 120 9.13 5.93 -2.55
C ALA A 120 7.83 6.73 -2.74
N VAL A 121 7.10 6.51 -3.83
CA VAL A 121 5.85 7.25 -4.11
C VAL A 121 4.76 6.92 -3.10
N LEU A 122 4.64 5.66 -2.68
CA LEU A 122 3.67 5.26 -1.66
C LEU A 122 4.03 5.83 -0.28
N THR A 123 5.31 5.80 0.09
CA THR A 123 5.83 6.46 1.31
C THR A 123 5.54 7.96 1.31
N ASP A 124 5.78 8.63 0.20
CA ASP A 124 5.56 10.07 0.07
C ASP A 124 4.07 10.45 0.14
N LEU A 125 3.20 9.58 -0.40
CA LEU A 125 1.75 9.76 -0.30
C LEU A 125 1.28 9.63 1.16
N GLU A 126 1.75 8.63 1.89
CA GLU A 126 1.45 8.48 3.32
C GLU A 126 1.89 9.70 4.13
N LYS A 127 3.14 10.18 3.94
CA LYS A 127 3.66 11.38 4.61
C LYS A 127 2.85 12.63 4.28
N ALA A 128 2.44 12.79 3.03
CA ALA A 128 1.64 13.93 2.61
C ALA A 128 0.26 13.93 3.30
N ILE A 129 -0.37 12.76 3.40
CA ILE A 129 -1.67 12.59 4.07
C ILE A 129 -1.52 12.73 5.59
N GLU A 130 -0.47 12.19 6.19
CA GLU A 130 -0.20 12.31 7.62
C GLU A 130 -0.03 13.78 8.06
N SER A 131 0.62 14.59 7.22
CA SER A 131 0.83 16.03 7.47
C SER A 131 -0.35 16.93 7.11
N ALA A 132 -1.36 16.42 6.41
CA ALA A 132 -2.52 17.20 5.98
C ALA A 132 -3.44 17.58 7.15
N ASP A 133 -4.11 18.71 7.06
CA ASP A 133 -5.18 19.10 7.97
C ASP A 133 -6.51 18.38 7.63
N ASP A 134 -7.46 18.44 8.56
CA ASP A 134 -8.74 17.75 8.43
C ASP A 134 -9.56 18.30 7.25
N LYS A 135 -9.51 19.60 6.98
CA LYS A 135 -10.21 20.22 5.84
C LYS A 135 -9.75 19.68 4.50
N LYS A 136 -8.43 19.49 4.35
CA LYS A 136 -7.86 18.88 3.16
C LYS A 136 -8.27 17.42 3.05
N LEU A 137 -8.25 16.67 4.14
CA LEU A 137 -8.67 15.27 4.15
C LEU A 137 -10.15 15.12 3.83
N GLU A 138 -11.02 15.99 4.33
CA GLU A 138 -12.45 16.03 3.99
C GLU A 138 -12.70 16.26 2.50
N SER A 139 -11.83 16.99 1.81
CA SER A 139 -11.94 17.21 0.36
C SER A 139 -11.34 16.09 -0.49
N TRP A 140 -10.49 15.25 0.11
CA TRP A 140 -9.71 14.23 -0.60
C TRP A 140 -10.01 12.78 -0.19
N TYR A 141 -10.81 12.53 0.84
CA TYR A 141 -11.02 11.19 1.40
C TYR A 141 -11.45 10.16 0.33
N GLY A 142 -12.36 10.54 -0.56
CA GLY A 142 -12.82 9.66 -1.63
C GLY A 142 -11.69 9.27 -2.59
N THR A 143 -10.86 10.25 -3.00
CA THR A 143 -9.70 9.99 -3.86
C THR A 143 -8.67 9.10 -3.15
N ILE A 144 -8.38 9.35 -1.88
CA ILE A 144 -7.43 8.55 -1.09
C ILE A 144 -7.94 7.10 -0.95
N ALA A 145 -9.22 6.91 -0.69
CA ALA A 145 -9.84 5.59 -0.64
C ALA A 145 -9.73 4.86 -1.99
N HIS A 146 -9.96 5.58 -3.11
CA HIS A 146 -9.79 5.01 -4.45
C HIS A 146 -8.34 4.64 -4.76
N ILE A 147 -7.35 5.44 -4.32
CA ILE A 147 -5.94 5.09 -4.43
C ILE A 147 -5.66 3.76 -3.74
N SER A 148 -6.12 3.60 -2.50
CA SER A 148 -5.91 2.36 -1.73
C SER A 148 -6.54 1.15 -2.42
N THR A 149 -7.79 1.25 -2.90
CA THR A 149 -8.44 0.15 -3.61
C THR A 149 -7.79 -0.16 -4.95
N HIS A 150 -7.32 0.85 -5.68
CA HIS A 150 -6.58 0.69 -6.93
C HIS A 150 -5.24 -0.04 -6.70
N ASN A 151 -4.50 0.35 -5.67
CA ASN A 151 -3.25 -0.32 -5.30
C ASN A 151 -3.51 -1.79 -4.90
N ALA A 152 -4.53 -2.07 -4.10
CA ALA A 152 -4.90 -3.44 -3.72
C ALA A 152 -5.31 -4.28 -4.93
N TYR A 153 -6.08 -3.71 -5.87
CA TYR A 153 -6.52 -4.38 -7.10
C TYR A 153 -5.34 -4.85 -7.94
N HIS A 154 -4.37 -3.97 -8.22
CA HIS A 154 -3.20 -4.32 -9.01
C HIS A 154 -2.21 -5.22 -8.25
N THR A 155 -2.09 -5.08 -6.94
CA THR A 155 -1.33 -6.02 -6.10
C THR A 155 -1.88 -7.44 -6.21
N GLY A 156 -3.21 -7.59 -6.22
CA GLY A 156 -3.85 -8.89 -6.46
C GLY A 156 -3.51 -9.50 -7.82
N GLN A 157 -3.46 -8.68 -8.88
CA GLN A 157 -3.02 -9.12 -10.21
C GLN A 157 -1.54 -9.55 -10.22
N ILE A 158 -0.65 -8.79 -9.56
CA ILE A 158 0.76 -9.14 -9.42
C ILE A 158 0.91 -10.51 -8.75
N LEU A 159 0.20 -10.74 -7.65
CA LEU A 159 0.23 -12.03 -6.94
C LEU A 159 -0.32 -13.17 -7.79
N TYR A 160 -1.37 -12.92 -8.56
CA TYR A 160 -1.91 -13.91 -9.49
C TYR A 160 -0.86 -14.32 -10.53
N ILE A 161 -0.20 -13.36 -11.17
CA ILE A 161 0.86 -13.62 -12.15
C ILE A 161 2.02 -14.39 -11.50
N ARG A 162 2.45 -14.01 -10.31
CA ARG A 162 3.51 -14.72 -9.56
C ARG A 162 3.15 -16.18 -9.28
N LYS A 163 1.90 -16.44 -8.96
CA LYS A 163 1.41 -17.83 -8.77
C LYS A 163 1.43 -18.60 -10.08
N GLN A 164 1.00 -18.00 -11.19
CA GLN A 164 1.01 -18.63 -12.50
C GLN A 164 2.44 -19.00 -12.98
N GLN A 165 3.41 -18.13 -12.78
CA GLN A 165 4.80 -18.37 -13.15
C GLN A 165 5.62 -19.14 -12.09
N GLY A 166 5.02 -19.55 -10.96
CA GLY A 166 5.70 -20.27 -9.89
C GLY A 166 6.71 -19.48 -9.07
N SER A 167 6.66 -18.14 -9.09
CA SER A 167 7.58 -17.26 -8.35
C SER A 167 7.05 -16.78 -7.00
N TRP A 168 5.84 -17.20 -6.62
CA TRP A 168 5.26 -16.83 -5.33
C TRP A 168 5.60 -17.87 -4.25
N ASP A 169 6.12 -17.41 -3.14
CA ASP A 169 6.30 -18.21 -1.93
C ASP A 169 5.04 -18.12 -1.04
N PRO A 170 4.26 -19.21 -0.91
CA PRO A 170 3.03 -19.20 -0.12
C PRO A 170 3.25 -18.88 1.37
N SER A 171 4.45 -19.10 1.89
CA SER A 171 4.78 -18.81 3.30
C SER A 171 4.76 -17.31 3.61
N LYS A 172 4.87 -16.47 2.59
CA LYS A 172 4.80 -15.00 2.65
C LYS A 172 3.38 -14.46 2.52
N GLY A 173 2.41 -15.31 2.27
CA GLY A 173 1.00 -14.94 2.20
C GLY A 173 0.38 -14.67 3.56
N VAL A 174 -0.84 -14.16 3.55
CA VAL A 174 -1.69 -14.08 4.74
C VAL A 174 -2.16 -15.49 5.06
N LYS A 175 -2.08 -15.87 6.34
CA LYS A 175 -2.52 -17.18 6.84
C LYS A 175 -4.00 -17.18 7.18
#